data_971967d1a377d5bf8418646a1bf43002
#
_entry.id   971967d1a377d5bf8418646a1bf43002
#
_cell.length_a   1.000
_cell.length_b   1.000
_cell.length_c   1.000
_cell.angle_alpha   90.00
_cell.angle_beta   90.00
_cell.angle_gamma   90.00
#
_symmetry.space_group_name_H-M   'P 1'
#
loop_
_entity.id
_entity.type
_entity.pdbx_description
1 polymer ?
#
loop_
_entity_poly.entity_id
_entity_poly.type
_entity_poly.pdbx_seq_one_letter_code
_entity_poly.pdbx_strand_id
1 'polypeptide(L)'
;AESASSSESSSSESTSEGKKFEARYRVDKNGGGTLSVGNDTGNSSVTYTVTDPDKSITVTAVPAEGHVFVKWSDGLTSKTRTDTDFKQNLDVTAVFGTASVPNPSEGKGAVGSSYTFKAALSGKYAKTENLRWYANGQEVTQAAGKSSITVVVDSSMVNASYKIHAVVTYNDCKVSSNTLTITIGSGVTS
;
A
#
# COMPACT_ATOMS: atom_id res chain seq x y z
N ALA A 1 62.63 19.58 -56.09
CA ALA A 1 61.64 18.64 -55.83
C ALA A 1 61.31 18.60 -54.30
N GLU A 2 60.23 19.20 -53.91
CA GLU A 2 59.74 19.14 -52.55
C GLU A 2 58.33 18.56 -52.55
N SER A 3 58.14 17.44 -51.92
CA SER A 3 56.85 16.86 -51.69
C SER A 3 56.32 17.36 -50.36
N ALA A 4 55.23 18.10 -50.36
CA ALA A 4 54.48 18.46 -49.16
C ALA A 4 53.50 17.34 -48.86
N SER A 5 53.69 16.68 -47.73
CA SER A 5 52.74 15.74 -47.13
C SER A 5 51.72 16.57 -46.36
N SER A 6 50.48 16.63 -46.85
CA SER A 6 49.35 17.11 -46.08
C SER A 6 48.77 15.93 -45.25
N SER A 7 48.99 15.98 -43.96
CA SER A 7 48.27 15.09 -43.03
C SER A 7 46.87 15.64 -42.77
N GLU A 8 45.88 15.06 -43.37
CA GLU A 8 44.47 15.27 -42.94
C GLU A 8 44.25 14.57 -41.61
N SER A 9 44.14 15.34 -40.56
CA SER A 9 43.59 14.84 -39.31
C SER A 9 42.09 14.78 -39.48
N SER A 10 41.59 13.58 -39.74
CA SER A 10 40.14 13.30 -39.58
C SER A 10 39.81 13.37 -38.11
N SER A 11 39.26 14.49 -37.66
CA SER A 11 38.57 14.57 -36.42
C SER A 11 37.30 13.73 -36.58
N SER A 12 37.30 12.52 -36.07
CA SER A 12 36.08 11.76 -35.85
C SER A 12 35.30 12.52 -34.76
N GLU A 13 34.34 13.33 -35.17
CA GLU A 13 33.30 13.75 -34.27
C GLU A 13 32.57 12.50 -33.85
N SER A 14 32.91 11.96 -32.69
CA SER A 14 32.02 11.06 -31.99
C SER A 14 30.82 11.89 -31.60
N THR A 15 29.77 11.88 -32.43
CA THR A 15 28.44 12.22 -32.00
C THR A 15 28.16 11.28 -30.86
N SER A 16 28.19 11.78 -29.62
CA SER A 16 27.66 11.08 -28.50
C SER A 16 26.14 10.98 -28.76
N GLU A 17 25.76 9.95 -29.53
CA GLU A 17 24.38 9.51 -29.48
C GLU A 17 24.14 9.20 -28.01
N GLY A 18 23.28 10.02 -27.35
CA GLY A 18 23.01 9.90 -25.95
C GLY A 18 22.64 8.44 -25.64
N LYS A 19 23.33 7.84 -24.68
CA LYS A 19 23.10 6.47 -24.29
C LYS A 19 21.62 6.34 -23.96
N LYS A 20 20.95 5.34 -24.56
CA LYS A 20 19.56 5.00 -24.25
C LYS A 20 19.54 3.95 -23.18
N PHE A 21 18.76 4.18 -22.16
CA PHE A 21 18.49 3.21 -21.12
C PHE A 21 17.01 2.83 -21.15
N GLU A 22 16.71 1.63 -20.74
CA GLU A 22 15.35 1.17 -20.51
C GLU A 22 15.08 1.13 -19.02
N ALA A 23 14.01 1.79 -18.60
CA ALA A 23 13.49 1.71 -17.23
C ALA A 23 12.17 0.92 -17.26
N ARG A 24 12.18 -0.27 -16.68
CA ARG A 24 11.05 -1.17 -16.63
C ARG A 24 10.60 -1.38 -15.18
N TYR A 25 9.33 -1.16 -14.97
CA TYR A 25 8.65 -1.37 -13.67
C TYR A 25 7.54 -2.40 -13.89
N ARG A 26 7.51 -3.44 -13.07
CA ARG A 26 6.53 -4.53 -13.19
C ARG A 26 5.93 -4.87 -11.84
N VAL A 27 4.72 -5.41 -11.87
CA VAL A 27 4.14 -6.11 -10.73
C VAL A 27 4.71 -7.54 -10.70
N ASP A 28 5.00 -8.03 -9.51
CA ASP A 28 5.46 -9.41 -9.32
C ASP A 28 4.46 -10.42 -9.89
N LYS A 29 4.97 -11.57 -10.33
CA LYS A 29 4.17 -12.66 -10.90
C LYS A 29 3.00 -13.12 -10.02
N ASN A 30 3.13 -12.96 -8.70
CA ASN A 30 2.08 -13.30 -7.75
C ASN A 30 0.95 -12.24 -7.68
N GLY A 31 1.12 -11.11 -8.38
CA GLY A 31 0.12 -10.05 -8.40
C GLY A 31 -0.02 -9.34 -7.06
N GLY A 32 -1.23 -8.90 -6.75
CA GLY A 32 -1.58 -8.25 -5.50
C GLY A 32 -1.62 -6.73 -5.56
N GLY A 33 -1.47 -6.14 -6.74
CA GLY A 33 -1.54 -4.70 -6.91
C GLY A 33 -1.27 -4.28 -8.33
N THR A 34 -1.17 -2.98 -8.54
CA THR A 34 -0.90 -2.34 -9.82
C THR A 34 0.14 -1.23 -9.66
N LEU A 35 0.54 -0.66 -10.79
CA LEU A 35 1.44 0.49 -10.83
C LEU A 35 0.67 1.71 -11.35
N SER A 36 0.99 2.89 -10.81
CA SER A 36 0.53 4.15 -11.33
C SER A 36 1.68 5.11 -11.61
N VAL A 37 1.54 5.89 -12.69
CA VAL A 37 2.47 6.94 -13.08
C VAL A 37 1.65 8.18 -13.41
N GLY A 38 1.73 9.22 -12.58
CA GLY A 38 0.86 10.38 -12.72
C GLY A 38 -0.62 9.97 -12.68
N ASN A 39 -1.37 10.31 -13.71
CA ASN A 39 -2.80 9.96 -13.85
C ASN A 39 -3.05 8.60 -14.53
N ASP A 40 -1.99 7.94 -14.99
CA ASP A 40 -2.07 6.61 -15.58
C ASP A 40 -2.03 5.56 -14.49
N THR A 41 -3.11 4.80 -14.32
CA THR A 41 -3.33 3.87 -13.21
C THR A 41 -3.67 2.46 -13.72
N GLY A 42 -3.54 1.47 -12.83
CA GLY A 42 -3.98 0.11 -13.12
C GLY A 42 -3.03 -0.70 -14.00
N ASN A 43 -1.78 -0.28 -14.13
CA ASN A 43 -0.80 -0.95 -14.98
C ASN A 43 -0.16 -2.15 -14.27
N SER A 44 0.04 -3.24 -14.97
CA SER A 44 0.86 -4.37 -14.50
C SER A 44 2.33 -4.23 -14.86
N SER A 45 2.63 -3.37 -15.84
CA SER A 45 3.99 -3.07 -16.30
C SER A 45 4.01 -1.71 -16.99
N VAL A 46 5.05 -0.94 -16.73
CA VAL A 46 5.36 0.28 -17.46
C VAL A 46 6.83 0.27 -17.85
N THR A 47 7.12 0.69 -19.08
CA THR A 47 8.48 0.74 -19.64
C THR A 47 8.73 2.08 -20.28
N TYR A 48 9.85 2.68 -19.96
CA TYR A 48 10.28 3.96 -20.52
C TYR A 48 11.65 3.82 -21.17
N THR A 49 11.79 4.45 -22.34
CA THR A 49 13.10 4.67 -22.93
C THR A 49 13.64 6.00 -22.41
N VAL A 50 14.77 5.97 -21.74
CA VAL A 50 15.42 7.14 -21.14
C VAL A 50 16.57 7.57 -22.05
N THR A 51 16.41 8.68 -22.73
CA THR A 51 17.41 9.30 -23.61
C THR A 51 18.08 10.50 -22.95
N ASP A 52 17.41 11.12 -21.99
CA ASP A 52 17.91 12.22 -21.19
C ASP A 52 18.32 11.68 -19.81
N PRO A 53 19.60 11.77 -19.43
CA PRO A 53 20.06 11.27 -18.13
C PRO A 53 19.40 11.99 -16.95
N ASP A 54 18.93 13.23 -17.15
CA ASP A 54 18.26 14.01 -16.11
C ASP A 54 16.75 13.68 -16.00
N LYS A 55 16.26 12.75 -16.83
CA LYS A 55 14.87 12.29 -16.77
C LYS A 55 14.56 11.73 -15.40
N SER A 56 13.47 12.20 -14.84
CA SER A 56 12.91 11.69 -13.57
C SER A 56 11.65 10.89 -13.85
N ILE A 57 11.57 9.68 -13.30
CA ILE A 57 10.41 8.79 -13.42
C ILE A 57 9.93 8.47 -12.01
N THR A 58 8.67 8.81 -11.71
CA THR A 58 8.03 8.50 -10.43
C THR A 58 6.96 7.46 -10.65
N VAL A 59 7.08 6.32 -9.96
CA VAL A 59 6.14 5.20 -10.03
C VAL A 59 5.65 4.88 -8.63
N THR A 60 4.34 4.67 -8.50
CA THR A 60 3.70 4.26 -7.25
C THR A 60 3.15 2.86 -7.39
N ALA A 61 3.51 1.99 -6.46
CA ALA A 61 2.89 0.68 -6.30
C ALA A 61 1.59 0.84 -5.50
N VAL A 62 0.49 0.35 -6.06
CA VAL A 62 -0.86 0.47 -5.48
C VAL A 62 -1.35 -0.91 -5.09
N PRO A 63 -1.44 -1.25 -3.79
CA PRO A 63 -1.95 -2.54 -3.36
C PRO A 63 -3.42 -2.73 -3.75
N ALA A 64 -3.77 -3.95 -4.16
CA ALA A 64 -5.15 -4.36 -4.31
C ALA A 64 -5.82 -4.58 -2.94
N GLU A 65 -7.14 -4.70 -2.93
CA GLU A 65 -7.88 -5.06 -1.73
C GLU A 65 -7.33 -6.36 -1.11
N GLY A 66 -7.15 -6.38 0.19
CA GLY A 66 -6.58 -7.53 0.90
C GLY A 66 -5.07 -7.71 0.71
N HIS A 67 -4.39 -6.71 0.20
CA HIS A 67 -2.94 -6.72 -0.02
C HIS A 67 -2.27 -5.47 0.53
N VAL A 68 -0.97 -5.59 0.78
CA VAL A 68 -0.09 -4.48 1.16
C VAL A 68 1.14 -4.48 0.26
N PHE A 69 1.75 -3.33 0.06
CA PHE A 69 3.04 -3.26 -0.60
C PHE A 69 4.15 -3.67 0.36
N VAL A 70 5.02 -4.57 -0.06
CA VAL A 70 6.13 -5.07 0.77
C VAL A 70 7.42 -4.37 0.42
N LYS A 71 7.83 -4.45 -0.83
CA LYS A 71 9.09 -3.85 -1.32
C LYS A 71 9.14 -3.88 -2.84
N TRP A 72 10.07 -3.12 -3.39
CA TRP A 72 10.59 -3.33 -4.74
C TRP A 72 11.67 -4.41 -4.71
N SER A 73 11.90 -5.07 -5.84
CA SER A 73 12.87 -6.17 -5.96
C SER A 73 14.31 -5.77 -5.62
N ASP A 74 14.65 -4.50 -5.74
CA ASP A 74 15.96 -3.93 -5.35
C ASP A 74 16.06 -3.58 -3.85
N GLY A 75 15.01 -3.86 -3.07
CA GLY A 75 15.00 -3.68 -1.62
C GLY A 75 14.38 -2.38 -1.13
N LEU A 76 14.02 -1.43 -2.04
CA LEU A 76 13.33 -0.21 -1.64
C LEU A 76 11.95 -0.52 -1.06
N THR A 77 11.64 0.01 0.12
CA THR A 77 10.38 -0.27 0.83
C THR A 77 9.32 0.81 0.69
N SER A 78 9.67 1.98 0.15
CA SER A 78 8.67 3.01 -0.16
C SER A 78 7.84 2.59 -1.37
N LYS A 79 6.52 2.63 -1.26
CA LYS A 79 5.61 2.30 -2.37
C LYS A 79 5.71 3.28 -3.54
N THR A 80 6.07 4.52 -3.27
CA THR A 80 6.39 5.51 -4.32
C THR A 80 7.89 5.62 -4.44
N ARG A 81 8.40 5.44 -5.67
CA ARG A 81 9.82 5.58 -5.99
C ARG A 81 10.01 6.61 -7.09
N THR A 82 11.10 7.33 -7.01
CA THR A 82 11.53 8.25 -8.05
C THR A 82 12.96 7.88 -8.46
N ASP A 83 13.12 7.52 -9.72
CA ASP A 83 14.42 7.18 -10.30
C ASP A 83 14.88 8.29 -11.22
N THR A 84 16.13 8.71 -11.04
CA THR A 84 16.81 9.76 -11.80
C THR A 84 18.24 9.36 -12.08
N ASP A 85 18.96 10.16 -12.87
CA ASP A 85 20.39 9.96 -13.12
C ASP A 85 20.71 8.54 -13.62
N PHE A 86 20.01 8.13 -14.67
CA PHE A 86 20.14 6.81 -15.24
C PHE A 86 21.52 6.58 -15.83
N LYS A 87 22.23 5.58 -15.33
CA LYS A 87 23.56 5.13 -15.80
C LYS A 87 23.54 3.72 -16.37
N GLN A 88 22.42 3.03 -16.23
CA GLN A 88 22.19 1.67 -16.72
C GLN A 88 20.69 1.42 -16.84
N ASN A 89 20.32 0.33 -17.47
CA ASN A 89 18.94 -0.13 -17.50
C ASN A 89 18.46 -0.40 -16.08
N LEU A 90 17.19 -0.08 -15.82
CA LEU A 90 16.50 -0.40 -14.58
C LEU A 90 15.40 -1.42 -14.86
N ASP A 91 15.38 -2.50 -14.11
CA ASP A 91 14.29 -3.49 -14.13
C ASP A 91 13.94 -3.86 -12.69
N VAL A 92 12.81 -3.37 -12.22
CA VAL A 92 12.35 -3.56 -10.83
C VAL A 92 10.91 -4.05 -10.80
N THR A 93 10.64 -4.85 -9.79
CA THR A 93 9.35 -5.50 -9.59
C THR A 93 8.77 -5.08 -8.24
N ALA A 94 7.50 -4.67 -8.24
CA ALA A 94 6.75 -4.40 -7.02
C ALA A 94 6.23 -5.70 -6.42
N VAL A 95 6.59 -5.98 -5.19
CA VAL A 95 6.19 -7.17 -4.45
C VAL A 95 5.11 -6.80 -3.44
N PHE A 96 3.96 -7.47 -3.54
CA PHE A 96 2.83 -7.31 -2.63
C PHE A 96 2.65 -8.56 -1.76
N GLY A 97 2.07 -8.38 -0.60
CA GLY A 97 1.74 -9.46 0.32
C GLY A 97 0.28 -9.39 0.74
N THR A 98 -0.22 -10.49 1.30
CA THR A 98 -1.62 -10.58 1.75
C THR A 98 -1.78 -10.06 3.16
N ALA A 99 -2.84 -9.29 3.38
CA ALA A 99 -3.33 -8.88 4.69
C ALA A 99 -4.84 -8.69 4.60
N SER A 100 -5.57 -9.28 5.50
CA SER A 100 -7.02 -9.18 5.54
C SER A 100 -7.51 -8.96 6.96
N VAL A 101 -8.47 -8.06 7.10
CA VAL A 101 -9.19 -7.83 8.35
C VAL A 101 -10.65 -8.19 8.09
N PRO A 102 -11.07 -9.41 8.45
CA PRO A 102 -12.46 -9.80 8.34
C PRO A 102 -13.37 -8.88 9.15
N ASN A 103 -14.64 -8.83 8.79
CA ASN A 103 -15.61 -8.06 9.52
C ASN A 103 -15.67 -8.52 10.99
N PRO A 104 -15.76 -7.59 11.94
CA PRO A 104 -15.95 -7.95 13.32
C PRO A 104 -17.21 -8.81 13.49
N SER A 105 -17.13 -9.85 14.33
CA SER A 105 -18.29 -10.64 14.67
C SER A 105 -19.26 -9.82 15.52
N GLU A 106 -20.56 -9.95 15.23
CA GLU A 106 -21.59 -9.27 15.99
C GLU A 106 -21.80 -9.92 17.38
N GLY A 107 -22.01 -9.07 18.37
CA GLY A 107 -22.57 -9.45 19.65
C GLY A 107 -23.87 -8.68 19.92
N LYS A 108 -24.86 -9.34 20.48
CA LYS A 108 -26.09 -8.70 20.96
C LYS A 108 -26.08 -8.69 22.47
N GLY A 109 -26.47 -7.59 23.07
CA GLY A 109 -26.61 -7.48 24.52
C GLY A 109 -27.62 -6.41 24.91
N ALA A 110 -28.04 -6.45 26.13
CA ALA A 110 -28.90 -5.48 26.76
C ALA A 110 -28.10 -4.57 27.70
N VAL A 111 -28.71 -3.51 28.18
CA VAL A 111 -28.16 -2.67 29.25
C VAL A 111 -27.66 -3.55 30.41
N GLY A 112 -26.45 -3.30 30.87
CA GLY A 112 -25.76 -4.07 31.89
C GLY A 112 -24.98 -5.28 31.38
N SER A 113 -25.05 -5.59 30.09
CA SER A 113 -24.22 -6.59 29.43
C SER A 113 -23.05 -6.00 28.70
N SER A 114 -22.17 -6.85 28.20
CA SER A 114 -21.03 -6.43 27.39
C SER A 114 -21.06 -7.07 26.00
N TYR A 115 -20.57 -6.30 25.02
CA TYR A 115 -20.34 -6.78 23.66
C TYR A 115 -18.86 -6.98 23.42
N THR A 116 -18.51 -8.11 22.85
CA THR A 116 -17.14 -8.36 22.41
C THR A 116 -17.10 -8.48 20.90
N PHE A 117 -16.35 -7.60 20.27
CA PHE A 117 -16.06 -7.64 18.83
C PHE A 117 -14.70 -8.28 18.64
N LYS A 118 -14.60 -9.22 17.70
CA LYS A 118 -13.36 -9.93 17.38
C LYS A 118 -12.99 -9.70 15.92
N ALA A 119 -11.70 -9.52 15.65
CA ALA A 119 -11.15 -9.50 14.31
C ALA A 119 -10.14 -10.64 14.17
N ALA A 120 -10.47 -11.60 13.33
CA ALA A 120 -9.56 -12.68 12.96
C ALA A 120 -8.73 -12.24 11.76
N LEU A 121 -7.48 -11.83 11.99
CA LEU A 121 -6.59 -11.42 10.93
C LEU A 121 -6.15 -12.62 10.09
N SER A 122 -5.99 -12.41 8.79
CA SER A 122 -5.40 -13.39 7.89
C SER A 122 -4.39 -12.73 6.94
N GLY A 123 -3.45 -13.53 6.46
CA GLY A 123 -2.34 -13.06 5.62
C GLY A 123 -1.07 -12.79 6.41
N LYS A 124 0.06 -13.03 5.76
CA LYS A 124 1.39 -12.93 6.37
C LYS A 124 1.68 -11.55 6.98
N TYR A 125 1.13 -10.50 6.38
CA TYR A 125 1.43 -9.12 6.75
C TYR A 125 0.36 -8.46 7.62
N ALA A 126 -0.68 -9.19 8.00
CA ALA A 126 -1.68 -8.75 8.98
C ALA A 126 -1.20 -9.11 10.40
N LYS A 127 -0.56 -8.17 11.07
CA LYS A 127 -0.02 -8.36 12.43
C LYS A 127 -0.97 -7.77 13.46
N THR A 128 -1.35 -8.54 14.47
CA THR A 128 -2.22 -8.09 15.56
C THR A 128 -1.68 -6.85 16.27
N GLU A 129 -0.38 -6.75 16.46
CA GLU A 129 0.26 -5.57 17.08
C GLU A 129 -0.04 -4.27 16.33
N ASN A 130 -0.30 -4.34 15.03
CA ASN A 130 -0.63 -3.21 14.16
C ASN A 130 -2.14 -3.00 13.97
N LEU A 131 -2.97 -3.77 14.66
CA LEU A 131 -4.42 -3.64 14.61
C LEU A 131 -4.88 -2.47 15.47
N ARG A 132 -5.78 -1.65 14.92
CA ARG A 132 -6.42 -0.53 15.61
C ARG A 132 -7.93 -0.60 15.41
N TRP A 133 -8.66 -0.27 16.44
CA TRP A 133 -10.11 -0.27 16.46
C TRP A 133 -10.65 1.15 16.46
N TYR A 134 -11.75 1.34 15.76
CA TYR A 134 -12.42 2.63 15.64
C TYR A 134 -13.89 2.48 15.99
N ALA A 135 -14.38 3.40 16.80
CA ALA A 135 -15.79 3.52 17.14
C ALA A 135 -16.27 4.92 16.75
N ASN A 136 -17.27 5.00 15.87
CA ASN A 136 -17.78 6.26 15.32
C ASN A 136 -16.66 7.16 14.72
N GLY A 137 -15.69 6.54 14.05
CA GLY A 137 -14.58 7.25 13.42
C GLY A 137 -13.43 7.64 14.35
N GLN A 138 -13.53 7.34 15.64
CA GLN A 138 -12.48 7.61 16.63
C GLN A 138 -11.76 6.36 17.07
N GLU A 139 -10.45 6.43 17.18
CA GLU A 139 -9.65 5.30 17.64
C GLU A 139 -9.95 4.97 19.11
N VAL A 140 -10.13 3.68 19.36
CA VAL A 140 -10.24 3.12 20.71
C VAL A 140 -8.84 2.72 21.17
N THR A 141 -8.11 3.65 21.76
CA THR A 141 -6.68 3.50 22.09
C THR A 141 -6.39 2.36 23.05
N GLN A 142 -7.32 2.03 23.95
CA GLN A 142 -7.17 0.91 24.90
C GLN A 142 -7.19 -0.46 24.21
N ALA A 143 -7.72 -0.52 22.98
CA ALA A 143 -7.79 -1.74 22.18
C ALA A 143 -6.66 -1.86 21.16
N ALA A 144 -5.70 -0.93 21.16
CA ALA A 144 -4.56 -0.95 20.26
C ALA A 144 -3.76 -2.26 20.41
N GLY A 145 -3.53 -2.94 19.28
CA GLY A 145 -2.80 -4.21 19.25
C GLY A 145 -3.56 -5.40 19.82
N LYS A 146 -4.86 -5.28 20.01
CA LYS A 146 -5.72 -6.36 20.52
C LYS A 146 -6.64 -6.91 19.43
N SER A 147 -6.82 -8.21 19.39
CA SER A 147 -7.71 -8.87 18.42
C SER A 147 -9.19 -8.75 18.77
N SER A 148 -9.53 -8.18 19.92
CA SER A 148 -10.89 -7.96 20.35
C SER A 148 -11.04 -6.66 21.12
N ILE A 149 -12.26 -6.13 21.09
CA ILE A 149 -12.71 -5.00 21.90
C ILE A 149 -13.98 -5.39 22.62
N THR A 150 -14.07 -5.05 23.91
CA THR A 150 -15.28 -5.26 24.72
C THR A 150 -15.87 -3.92 25.11
N VAL A 151 -17.15 -3.74 24.82
CA VAL A 151 -17.91 -2.53 25.16
C VAL A 151 -18.97 -2.92 26.20
N VAL A 152 -18.95 -2.26 27.35
CA VAL A 152 -19.99 -2.41 28.37
C VAL A 152 -21.13 -1.45 28.02
N VAL A 153 -22.33 -2.00 27.96
CA VAL A 153 -23.53 -1.22 27.60
C VAL A 153 -24.16 -0.62 28.85
N ASP A 154 -24.25 0.68 28.88
CA ASP A 154 -24.98 1.39 29.93
C ASP A 154 -26.29 2.02 29.40
N SER A 155 -27.10 2.57 30.28
CA SER A 155 -28.40 3.13 29.91
C SER A 155 -28.33 4.36 29.00
N SER A 156 -27.20 5.05 28.97
CA SER A 156 -26.99 6.20 28.08
C SER A 156 -26.82 5.81 26.62
N MET A 157 -26.46 4.55 26.36
CA MET A 157 -26.22 3.98 25.03
C MET A 157 -27.49 3.47 24.35
N VAL A 158 -28.61 3.40 25.05
CA VAL A 158 -29.88 2.91 24.51
C VAL A 158 -30.32 3.78 23.34
N ASN A 159 -30.71 3.13 22.24
CA ASN A 159 -31.06 3.75 20.96
C ASN A 159 -29.90 4.50 20.25
N ALA A 160 -28.69 4.44 20.77
CA ALA A 160 -27.54 4.95 20.06
C ALA A 160 -27.07 3.95 19.00
N SER A 161 -26.56 4.47 17.89
CA SER A 161 -25.90 3.67 16.84
C SER A 161 -24.40 3.85 16.96
N TYR A 162 -23.69 2.73 16.93
CA TYR A 162 -22.23 2.71 16.94
C TYR A 162 -21.72 2.04 15.67
N LYS A 163 -20.74 2.69 15.04
CA LYS A 163 -20.05 2.16 13.87
C LYS A 163 -18.68 1.68 14.28
N ILE A 164 -18.45 0.40 14.18
CA ILE A 164 -17.21 -0.26 14.60
C ILE A 164 -16.49 -0.80 13.38
N HIS A 165 -15.20 -0.49 13.25
CA HIS A 165 -14.34 -1.16 12.27
C HIS A 165 -12.92 -1.31 12.82
N ALA A 166 -12.15 -2.20 12.21
CA ALA A 166 -10.77 -2.45 12.55
C ALA A 166 -9.87 -2.21 11.33
N VAL A 167 -8.67 -1.72 11.60
CA VAL A 167 -7.66 -1.42 10.56
C VAL A 167 -6.32 -2.01 10.97
N VAL A 168 -5.70 -2.75 10.07
CA VAL A 168 -4.30 -3.18 10.21
C VAL A 168 -3.44 -2.37 9.25
N THR A 169 -2.28 -1.96 9.72
CA THR A 169 -1.32 -1.19 8.90
C THR A 169 -0.02 -1.97 8.75
N TYR A 170 0.46 -2.04 7.52
CA TYR A 170 1.78 -2.57 7.21
C TYR A 170 2.43 -1.69 6.14
N ASN A 171 3.64 -1.22 6.39
CA ASN A 171 4.40 -0.38 5.45
C ASN A 171 3.56 0.78 4.88
N ASP A 172 2.90 1.53 5.76
CA ASP A 172 1.98 2.65 5.44
C ASP A 172 0.77 2.26 4.56
N CYS A 173 0.54 0.97 4.36
CA CYS A 173 -0.65 0.45 3.70
C CYS A 173 -1.69 0.04 4.74
N LYS A 174 -2.89 0.62 4.65
CA LYS A 174 -4.00 0.34 5.56
C LYS A 174 -4.98 -0.63 4.93
N VAL A 175 -5.31 -1.69 5.66
CA VAL A 175 -6.36 -2.65 5.27
C VAL A 175 -7.44 -2.61 6.35
N SER A 176 -8.66 -2.26 5.95
CA SER A 176 -9.78 -2.05 6.86
C SER A 176 -10.80 -3.19 6.72
N SER A 177 -11.43 -3.54 7.85
CA SER A 177 -12.68 -4.29 7.83
C SER A 177 -13.82 -3.44 7.30
N ASN A 178 -14.95 -4.07 6.96
CA ASN A 178 -16.19 -3.34 6.79
C ASN A 178 -16.60 -2.69 8.12
N THR A 179 -17.40 -1.63 8.03
CA THR A 179 -17.98 -0.99 9.20
C THR A 179 -19.22 -1.78 9.64
N LEU A 180 -19.22 -2.24 10.88
CA LEU A 180 -20.38 -2.83 11.52
C LEU A 180 -21.18 -1.72 12.22
N THR A 181 -22.46 -1.61 11.90
CA THR A 181 -23.35 -0.68 12.60
C THR A 181 -24.20 -1.45 13.59
N ILE A 182 -24.11 -1.09 14.86
CA ILE A 182 -24.92 -1.65 15.93
C ILE A 182 -25.83 -0.57 16.52
N THR A 183 -27.08 -0.97 16.75
CA THR A 183 -28.04 -0.16 17.50
C THR A 183 -28.30 -0.86 18.83
N ILE A 184 -28.06 -0.15 19.92
CA ILE A 184 -28.32 -0.64 21.26
C ILE A 184 -29.81 -0.49 21.55
N GLY A 185 -30.51 -1.60 21.62
CA GLY A 185 -31.91 -1.61 22.00
C GLY A 185 -32.10 -1.41 23.50
N SER A 186 -33.26 -0.88 23.90
CA SER A 186 -33.71 -0.96 25.29
C SER A 186 -33.94 -2.43 25.61
N GLY A 187 -33.10 -3.04 26.44
CA GLY A 187 -33.34 -4.37 26.93
C GLY A 187 -34.65 -4.38 27.73
N VAL A 188 -35.75 -4.80 27.09
CA VAL A 188 -36.98 -5.05 27.82
C VAL A 188 -36.84 -6.44 28.40
N THR A 189 -36.44 -6.51 29.64
CA THR A 189 -36.67 -7.70 30.43
C THR A 189 -38.15 -7.69 30.84
N SER A 190 -38.95 -8.46 30.15
CA SER A 190 -40.24 -8.84 30.64
C SER A 190 -40.07 -9.98 31.65
#